data_ebb21bad5fe436d9971a8a2101e55b45
#
_entry.id   ebb21bad5fe436d9971a8a2101e55b45
#
_cell.length_a   1.000
_cell.length_b   1.000
_cell.length_c   1.000
_cell.angle_alpha   90.00
_cell.angle_beta   90.00
_cell.angle_gamma   90.00
#
_symmetry.space_group_name_H-M   'P 1'
#
loop_
_entity.id
_entity.type
_entity.pdbx_description
1 polymer ?
#
loop_
_entity_poly.entity_id
_entity_poly.type
_entity_poly.pdbx_seq_one_letter_code
_entity_poly.pdbx_strand_id
1 'polypeptide(L)'
;VYREGLDRDGSLFAEAGPTGLVDASKSWWAQAEAVVGFYNAYQLAGKPHFAEAAARCWEFAQARLVDRRHGDWFKRLNQDGTPDDATYKAGPWECPYHHSRACFEMLSRLNDGSRPGAL
;
A
#
# COMPACT_ATOMS: atom_id res chain seq x y z
N VAL A 1 -12.85 2.40 1.07
CA VAL A 1 -11.57 1.84 0.60
C VAL A 1 -11.57 0.31 0.74
N TYR A 2 -11.74 -0.27 1.95
CA TYR A 2 -11.66 -1.72 2.17
C TYR A 2 -12.56 -2.55 1.25
N ARG A 3 -13.79 -2.12 0.99
CA ARG A 3 -14.76 -2.88 0.18
C ARG A 3 -14.64 -2.68 -1.33
N GLU A 4 -14.16 -1.52 -1.76
CA GLU A 4 -14.26 -1.07 -3.15
C GLU A 4 -12.90 -0.64 -3.73
N GLY A 5 -11.95 -0.30 -2.87
CA GLY A 5 -10.63 0.17 -3.29
C GLY A 5 -9.59 -0.92 -3.43
N LEU A 6 -9.82 -2.12 -2.84
CA LEU A 6 -8.90 -3.25 -2.91
C LEU A 6 -9.18 -4.09 -4.15
N ASP A 7 -8.12 -4.38 -4.90
CA ASP A 7 -8.14 -5.38 -5.95
C ASP A 7 -7.96 -6.79 -5.38
N ARG A 8 -8.22 -7.80 -6.20
CA ARG A 8 -8.11 -9.23 -5.82
C ARG A 8 -6.70 -9.64 -5.44
N ASP A 9 -5.69 -8.98 -5.98
CA ASP A 9 -4.27 -9.21 -5.69
C ASP A 9 -3.79 -8.56 -4.38
N GLY A 10 -4.66 -7.83 -3.68
CA GLY A 10 -4.36 -7.13 -2.43
C GLY A 10 -3.92 -5.69 -2.61
N SER A 11 -3.74 -5.21 -3.83
CA SER A 11 -3.38 -3.82 -4.10
C SER A 11 -4.58 -2.87 -4.01
N LEU A 12 -4.30 -1.57 -3.89
CA LEU A 12 -5.30 -0.51 -4.09
C LEU A 12 -5.31 -0.03 -5.54
N PHE A 13 -6.50 0.19 -6.08
CA PHE A 13 -6.69 0.96 -7.30
C PHE A 13 -6.30 2.44 -7.09
N ALA A 14 -5.84 3.09 -8.15
CA ALA A 14 -5.43 4.49 -8.09
C ALA A 14 -6.62 5.43 -7.88
N GLU A 15 -7.73 5.20 -8.57
CA GLU A 15 -8.89 6.09 -8.50
C GLU A 15 -10.21 5.35 -8.72
N ALA A 16 -11.22 5.72 -7.91
CA ALA A 16 -12.61 5.34 -8.14
C ALA A 16 -13.52 6.56 -7.97
N GLY A 17 -14.56 6.63 -8.79
CA GLY A 17 -15.57 7.68 -8.78
C GLY A 17 -16.95 7.15 -8.34
N PRO A 18 -17.98 8.01 -8.36
CA PRO A 18 -19.34 7.63 -7.99
C PRO A 18 -19.96 6.53 -8.86
N THR A 19 -19.46 6.38 -10.09
CA THR A 19 -19.93 5.41 -11.06
C THR A 19 -19.07 4.14 -11.15
N GLY A 20 -18.04 4.04 -10.32
CA GLY A 20 -17.15 2.88 -10.26
C GLY A 20 -15.67 3.22 -10.45
N LEU A 21 -14.88 2.21 -10.85
CA LEU A 21 -13.45 2.31 -11.05
C LEU A 21 -13.12 3.25 -12.22
N VAL A 22 -12.23 4.23 -11.97
CA VAL A 22 -11.76 5.20 -12.96
C VAL A 22 -10.36 4.86 -13.45
N ASP A 23 -9.45 4.54 -12.53
CA ASP A 23 -8.07 4.21 -12.83
C ASP A 23 -7.65 2.94 -12.04
N ALA A 24 -7.41 1.87 -12.79
CA ALA A 24 -7.03 0.57 -12.24
C ALA A 24 -5.52 0.40 -12.00
N SER A 25 -4.72 1.40 -12.34
CA SER A 25 -3.28 1.37 -12.08
C SER A 25 -2.97 1.35 -10.57
N LYS A 26 -1.72 1.06 -10.21
CA LYS A 26 -1.29 0.90 -8.83
C LYS A 26 -0.18 1.91 -8.52
N SER A 27 -0.50 2.93 -7.74
CA SER A 27 0.47 3.94 -7.32
C SER A 27 1.24 3.47 -6.07
N TRP A 28 2.54 3.68 -6.02
CA TRP A 28 3.42 3.26 -4.93
C TRP A 28 3.01 3.85 -3.57
N TRP A 29 2.72 5.14 -3.53
CA TRP A 29 2.37 5.83 -2.30
C TRP A 29 1.05 5.33 -1.70
N ALA A 30 0.06 5.04 -2.54
CA ALA A 30 -1.22 4.52 -2.09
C ALA A 30 -1.07 3.14 -1.45
N GLN A 31 -0.22 2.28 -2.00
CA GLN A 31 0.06 0.97 -1.40
C GLN A 31 0.78 1.11 -0.05
N ALA A 32 1.78 1.99 0.04
CA ALA A 32 2.49 2.26 1.29
C ALA A 32 1.55 2.77 2.39
N GLU A 33 0.70 3.75 2.06
CA GLU A 33 -0.29 4.30 3.00
C GLU A 33 -1.38 3.28 3.37
N ALA A 34 -1.76 2.38 2.45
CA ALA A 34 -2.73 1.33 2.72
C ALA A 34 -2.25 0.34 3.78
N VAL A 35 -0.99 -0.05 3.75
CA VAL A 35 -0.40 -0.94 4.78
C VAL A 35 -0.57 -0.33 6.17
N VAL A 36 -0.17 0.92 6.34
CA VAL A 36 -0.28 1.64 7.63
C VAL A 36 -1.74 1.87 8.00
N GLY A 37 -2.56 2.32 7.06
CA GLY A 37 -3.96 2.65 7.30
C GLY A 37 -4.79 1.43 7.71
N PHE A 38 -4.64 0.30 7.03
CA PHE A 38 -5.34 -0.93 7.41
C PHE A 38 -4.83 -1.51 8.72
N TYR A 39 -3.53 -1.47 8.98
CA TYR A 39 -3.01 -1.92 10.26
C TYR A 39 -3.49 -1.03 11.41
N ASN A 40 -3.54 0.28 11.22
CA ASN A 40 -4.14 1.21 12.18
C ASN A 40 -5.63 0.90 12.43
N ALA A 41 -6.40 0.62 11.38
CA ALA A 41 -7.79 0.21 11.52
C ALA A 41 -7.94 -1.10 12.32
N TYR A 42 -7.02 -2.05 12.14
CA TYR A 42 -6.93 -3.26 12.95
C TYR A 42 -6.68 -2.95 14.43
N GLN A 43 -5.71 -2.11 14.73
CA GLN A 43 -5.39 -1.72 16.11
C GLN A 43 -6.59 -1.04 16.80
N LEU A 44 -7.31 -0.16 16.10
CA LEU A 44 -8.45 0.56 16.66
C LEU A 44 -9.70 -0.30 16.77
N ALA A 45 -10.02 -1.12 15.77
CA ALA A 45 -11.28 -1.84 15.69
C ALA A 45 -11.20 -3.31 16.17
N GLY A 46 -9.99 -3.85 16.33
CA GLY A 46 -9.77 -5.26 16.70
C GLY A 46 -10.24 -6.29 15.66
N LYS A 47 -10.54 -5.85 14.44
CA LYS A 47 -11.11 -6.73 13.40
C LYS A 47 -10.01 -7.35 12.53
N PRO A 48 -9.82 -8.71 12.54
CA PRO A 48 -8.71 -9.39 11.86
C PRO A 48 -8.60 -9.08 10.36
N HIS A 49 -9.72 -8.90 9.66
CA HIS A 49 -9.71 -8.64 8.22
C HIS A 49 -8.94 -7.36 7.83
N PHE A 50 -8.77 -6.40 8.75
CA PHE A 50 -7.93 -5.23 8.48
C PHE A 50 -6.43 -5.58 8.55
N ALA A 51 -6.03 -6.45 9.47
CA ALA A 51 -4.66 -6.94 9.50
C ALA A 51 -4.33 -7.77 8.25
N GLU A 52 -5.27 -8.61 7.81
CA GLU A 52 -5.14 -9.37 6.57
C GLU A 52 -5.03 -8.45 5.34
N ALA A 53 -5.82 -7.37 5.29
CA ALA A 53 -5.73 -6.38 4.21
C ALA A 53 -4.36 -5.68 4.21
N ALA A 54 -3.83 -5.28 5.37
CA ALA A 54 -2.50 -4.69 5.50
C ALA A 54 -1.41 -5.65 5.01
N ALA A 55 -1.49 -6.93 5.41
CA ALA A 55 -0.54 -7.96 5.00
C ALA A 55 -0.57 -8.17 3.48
N ARG A 56 -1.75 -8.26 2.88
CA ARG A 56 -1.89 -8.42 1.42
C ARG A 56 -1.36 -7.23 0.64
N CYS A 57 -1.61 -6.00 1.10
CA CYS A 57 -1.00 -4.80 0.50
C CYS A 57 0.53 -4.85 0.57
N TRP A 58 1.08 -5.30 1.69
CA TRP A 58 2.53 -5.44 1.85
C TRP A 58 3.12 -6.53 0.94
N GLU A 59 2.47 -7.70 0.86
CA GLU A 59 2.86 -8.79 -0.04
C GLU A 59 2.87 -8.33 -1.50
N PHE A 60 1.83 -7.60 -1.93
CA PHE A 60 1.78 -7.00 -3.26
C PHE A 60 2.96 -6.02 -3.48
N ALA A 61 3.21 -5.11 -2.54
CA ALA A 61 4.31 -4.16 -2.65
C ALA A 61 5.66 -4.86 -2.78
N GLN A 62 5.92 -5.86 -1.96
CA GLN A 62 7.13 -6.67 -2.00
C GLN A 62 7.32 -7.43 -3.32
N ALA A 63 6.23 -7.97 -3.86
CA ALA A 63 6.27 -8.79 -5.05
C ALA A 63 6.36 -7.97 -6.35
N ARG A 64 5.78 -6.77 -6.37
CA ARG A 64 5.53 -6.02 -7.61
C ARG A 64 6.14 -4.62 -7.63
N LEU A 65 6.08 -3.87 -6.51
CA LEU A 65 6.56 -2.49 -6.48
C LEU A 65 8.07 -2.39 -6.23
N VAL A 66 8.63 -3.25 -5.38
CA VAL A 66 10.06 -3.20 -5.06
C VAL A 66 10.88 -3.60 -6.29
N ASP A 67 11.67 -2.65 -6.81
CA ASP A 67 12.64 -2.95 -7.87
C ASP A 67 13.90 -3.59 -7.27
N ARG A 68 13.96 -4.91 -7.32
CA ARG A 68 15.08 -5.67 -6.75
C ARG A 68 16.36 -5.59 -7.57
N ARG A 69 16.28 -5.07 -8.79
CA ARG A 69 17.43 -4.92 -9.68
C ARG A 69 18.16 -3.60 -9.47
N HIS A 70 17.40 -2.50 -9.36
CA HIS A 70 17.97 -1.15 -9.31
C HIS A 70 17.66 -0.41 -8.00
N GLY A 71 16.97 -1.07 -7.06
CA GLY A 71 16.55 -0.46 -5.81
C GLY A 71 15.34 0.46 -5.95
N ASP A 72 14.83 0.95 -4.79
CA ASP A 72 13.64 1.76 -4.69
C ASP A 72 12.36 1.03 -5.17
N TRP A 73 11.25 1.74 -5.24
CA TRP A 73 9.97 1.22 -5.71
C TRP A 73 9.63 1.81 -7.07
N PHE A 74 8.97 1.02 -7.93
CA PHE A 74 8.35 1.56 -9.13
C PHE A 74 7.26 2.55 -8.73
N LYS A 75 7.21 3.72 -9.38
CA LYS A 75 6.22 4.77 -9.10
C LYS A 75 4.80 4.31 -9.38
N ARG A 76 4.61 3.58 -10.47
CA ARG A 76 3.31 3.14 -10.96
C ARG A 76 3.42 1.79 -11.64
N LEU A 77 2.43 0.96 -11.39
CA LEU A 77 2.22 -0.28 -12.13
C LEU A 77 0.93 -0.18 -12.92
N ASN A 78 0.90 -0.82 -14.06
CA ASN A 78 -0.32 -1.08 -14.81
C ASN A 78 -1.26 -1.99 -14.00
N GLN A 79 -2.50 -2.12 -14.45
CA GLN A 79 -3.50 -3.00 -13.78
C GLN A 79 -3.00 -4.44 -13.62
N ASP A 80 -2.24 -4.96 -14.59
CA ASP A 80 -1.67 -6.31 -14.58
C ASP A 80 -0.44 -6.48 -13.66
N GLY A 81 -0.02 -5.39 -12.99
CA GLY A 81 1.12 -5.38 -12.09
C GLY A 81 2.49 -5.23 -12.78
N THR A 82 2.54 -4.93 -14.06
CA THR A 82 3.78 -4.58 -14.76
C THR A 82 4.14 -3.12 -14.53
N PRO A 83 5.45 -2.77 -14.45
CA PRO A 83 5.87 -1.37 -14.36
C PRO A 83 5.34 -0.52 -15.51
N ASP A 84 4.92 0.70 -15.20
CA ASP A 84 4.56 1.70 -16.20
C ASP A 84 5.84 2.39 -16.70
N ASP A 85 6.32 2.00 -17.86
CA ASP A 85 7.57 2.52 -18.46
C ASP A 85 7.48 4.00 -18.84
N ALA A 86 6.29 4.59 -18.87
CA ALA A 86 6.11 6.02 -19.11
C ALA A 86 6.39 6.87 -17.85
N THR A 87 6.57 6.24 -16.68
CA THR A 87 6.82 6.95 -15.43
C THR A 87 8.25 6.75 -14.93
N TYR A 88 8.85 7.82 -14.44
CA TYR A 88 10.15 7.77 -13.77
C TYR A 88 10.00 7.39 -12.29
N LYS A 89 11.01 6.74 -11.71
CA LYS A 89 10.97 6.28 -10.31
C LYS A 89 11.23 7.40 -9.31
N ALA A 90 12.08 8.37 -9.67
CA ALA A 90 12.47 9.47 -8.80
C ALA A 90 12.32 10.81 -9.51
N GLY A 91 11.86 11.82 -8.77
CA GLY A 91 11.62 13.16 -9.28
C GLY A 91 11.26 14.12 -8.14
N PRO A 92 10.85 15.36 -8.46
CA PRO A 92 10.53 16.35 -7.43
C PRO A 92 9.45 15.92 -6.44
N TRP A 93 8.53 15.06 -6.86
CA TRP A 93 7.43 14.54 -6.06
C TRP A 93 7.54 13.04 -5.76
N GLU A 94 8.45 12.36 -6.44
CA GLU A 94 8.74 10.94 -6.30
C GLU A 94 10.03 10.76 -5.51
N CYS A 95 9.92 10.78 -4.21
CA CYS A 95 11.00 10.51 -3.27
C CYS A 95 10.60 9.34 -2.35
N PRO A 96 11.52 8.73 -1.63
CA PRO A 96 11.22 7.58 -0.76
C PRO A 96 10.41 7.93 0.50
N TYR A 97 9.71 9.07 0.54
CA TYR A 97 8.97 9.53 1.71
C TYR A 97 7.89 8.54 2.17
N HIS A 98 6.93 8.21 1.29
CA HIS A 98 5.77 7.41 1.68
C HIS A 98 6.15 5.99 2.11
N HIS A 99 6.94 5.29 1.32
CA HIS A 99 7.31 3.91 1.64
C HIS A 99 8.33 3.81 2.78
N SER A 100 9.28 4.75 2.91
CA SER A 100 10.17 4.78 4.08
C SER A 100 9.39 5.08 5.36
N ARG A 101 8.51 6.09 5.34
CA ARG A 101 7.64 6.39 6.47
C ARG A 101 6.77 5.20 6.84
N ALA A 102 6.16 4.53 5.86
CA ALA A 102 5.35 3.35 6.11
C ALA A 102 6.16 2.22 6.77
N CYS A 103 7.38 1.96 6.31
CA CYS A 103 8.25 0.96 6.92
C CYS A 103 8.59 1.31 8.38
N PHE A 104 8.99 2.55 8.66
CA PHE A 104 9.32 2.98 10.03
C PHE A 104 8.09 2.94 10.94
N GLU A 105 6.95 3.38 10.47
CA GLU A 105 5.68 3.36 11.20
C GLU A 105 5.28 1.91 11.55
N MET A 106 5.37 1.00 10.59
CA MET A 106 5.04 -0.40 10.81
C MET A 106 6.02 -1.08 11.79
N LEU A 107 7.32 -0.80 11.68
CA LEU A 107 8.32 -1.32 12.62
C LEU A 107 8.02 -0.84 14.05
N SER A 108 7.69 0.44 14.23
CA SER A 108 7.29 0.97 15.54
C SER A 108 6.06 0.25 16.07
N ARG A 109 4.98 0.18 15.29
CA ARG A 109 3.72 -0.45 15.70
C ARG A 109 3.84 -1.93 16.04
N LEU A 110 4.67 -2.66 15.30
CA LEU A 110 4.89 -4.09 15.54
C LEU A 110 5.74 -4.34 16.78
N ASN A 111 6.73 -3.45 17.06
CA ASN A 111 7.60 -3.57 18.22
C ASN A 111 6.93 -3.12 19.52
N ASP A 112 6.04 -2.15 19.48
CA ASP A 112 5.34 -1.63 20.67
C ASP A 112 4.37 -2.64 21.30
N GLY A 113 4.13 -3.78 20.66
CA GLY A 113 3.30 -4.87 21.20
C GLY A 113 1.87 -4.44 21.53
N SER A 114 1.40 -3.31 20.98
CA SER A 114 0.05 -2.77 21.23
C SER A 114 -1.00 -3.77 20.74
N ARG A 115 -1.63 -4.43 21.71
CA ARG A 115 -2.75 -5.35 21.44
C ARG A 115 -3.93 -4.56 20.87
N PRO A 116 -4.63 -5.10 19.88
CA PRO A 116 -5.86 -4.48 19.36
C PRO A 116 -6.88 -4.28 20.49
N GLY A 117 -7.49 -3.09 20.53
CA GLY A 117 -8.59 -2.81 21.46
C GLY A 117 -8.19 -2.41 22.87
N ALA A 118 -6.92 -2.04 23.14
CA ALA A 118 -6.49 -1.44 24.40
C ALA A 118 -6.65 0.10 24.33
N LEU A 119 -7.88 0.60 24.33
CA LEU A 119 -8.31 1.96 24.69
C LEU A 119 -9.36 1.85 25.78
#